data_7bbf978933cbb59964c735680e2ad136
#
_entry.id   7bbf978933cbb59964c735680e2ad136
#
_cell.length_a   1.000
_cell.length_b   1.000
_cell.length_c   1.000
_cell.angle_alpha   90.00
_cell.angle_beta   90.00
_cell.angle_gamma   90.00
#
_symmetry.space_group_name_H-M   'P 1'
#
loop_
_entity.id
_entity.type
_entity.pdbx_description
1 polymer ?
#
loop_
_entity_poly.entity_id
_entity_poly.type
_entity_poly.pdbx_seq_one_letter_code
_entity_poly.pdbx_strand_id
1 'polypeptide(L)'
;FENKKEKNITLISKTNNLIGKNSILLHKNVMSLLNKNNINVILGDEVIEFKRNTLNTKSGKKITSQFNFLVTSISSSEWLSKTKLKITTKGFIEVNKYLQSSNKNIFSAGDACSIRNYNLPKAGVYAVRQGPILYKNLRSKILKSRYVSYKPQKNFLSLIGDGQSEAIASWGPISFRSSWAWKLKRHIDEKFIRTYNDLTFMKMESVKPHPNLVSKSNFTDPAL
;
A
#
# COMPACT_ATOMS: atom_id res chain seq x y z
N PHE A 1 41.01 -1.56 -8.37
CA PHE A 1 40.80 -1.74 -6.93
C PHE A 1 39.81 -0.65 -6.48
N GLU A 2 38.48 -0.90 -6.57
CA GLU A 2 37.48 -0.03 -5.95
C GLU A 2 37.56 -0.27 -4.43
N ASN A 3 37.99 0.76 -3.71
CA ASN A 3 37.83 0.82 -2.25
C ASN A 3 36.34 0.67 -1.94
N LYS A 4 35.90 -0.51 -1.52
CA LYS A 4 34.60 -0.72 -0.88
C LYS A 4 34.62 0.07 0.43
N LYS A 5 34.26 1.35 0.38
CA LYS A 5 33.95 2.13 1.58
C LYS A 5 32.90 1.35 2.37
N GLU A 6 33.20 1.01 3.62
CA GLU A 6 32.24 0.37 4.52
C GLU A 6 30.96 1.21 4.54
N LYS A 7 29.88 0.59 4.11
CA LYS A 7 28.54 1.22 4.15
C LYS A 7 27.99 1.08 5.56
N ASN A 8 27.96 2.17 6.31
CA ASN A 8 27.34 2.19 7.63
C ASN A 8 25.87 2.58 7.46
N ILE A 9 24.94 1.64 7.68
CA ILE A 9 23.52 1.84 7.53
C ILE A 9 22.88 1.83 8.92
N THR A 10 22.08 2.84 9.22
CA THR A 10 21.30 2.91 10.46
C THR A 10 19.82 3.03 10.14
N LEU A 11 19.00 2.12 10.69
CA LEU A 11 17.54 2.16 10.65
C LEU A 11 17.03 2.71 11.98
N ILE A 12 16.20 3.75 11.90
CA ILE A 12 15.59 4.38 13.07
C ILE A 12 14.08 4.20 13.00
N SER A 13 13.48 3.73 14.08
CA SER A 13 12.02 3.58 14.19
C SER A 13 11.51 4.13 15.50
N LYS A 14 10.43 4.91 15.45
CA LYS A 14 9.74 5.39 16.65
C LYS A 14 9.05 4.29 17.46
N THR A 15 8.84 3.12 16.86
CA THR A 15 8.22 1.97 17.52
C THR A 15 9.28 0.97 17.98
N ASN A 16 9.01 0.28 19.08
CA ASN A 16 9.86 -0.80 19.58
C ASN A 16 9.74 -2.09 18.75
N ASN A 17 8.81 -2.13 17.81
CA ASN A 17 8.61 -3.25 16.91
C ASN A 17 8.48 -2.74 15.47
N LEU A 18 9.35 -3.20 14.57
CA LEU A 18 9.40 -2.75 13.18
C LEU A 18 8.15 -3.15 12.35
N ILE A 19 7.47 -4.24 12.72
CA ILE A 19 6.47 -4.88 11.86
C ILE A 19 5.08 -4.97 12.54
N GLY A 20 4.83 -4.11 13.54
CA GLY A 20 3.57 -4.11 14.26
C GLY A 20 3.40 -5.28 15.24
N LYS A 21 2.29 -5.30 15.97
CA LYS A 21 2.10 -6.18 17.14
C LYS A 21 1.82 -7.65 16.80
N ASN A 22 1.56 -8.01 15.54
CA ASN A 22 0.88 -9.27 15.22
C ASN A 22 1.80 -10.47 14.93
N SER A 23 3.11 -10.31 14.90
CA SER A 23 4.03 -11.44 14.67
C SER A 23 5.38 -11.22 15.33
N ILE A 24 5.55 -11.79 16.51
CA ILE A 24 6.85 -11.83 17.23
C ILE A 24 7.90 -12.55 16.38
N LEU A 25 7.51 -13.62 15.71
CA LEU A 25 8.42 -14.41 14.89
C LEU A 25 8.91 -13.64 13.65
N LEU A 26 8.01 -12.88 13.00
CA LEU A 26 8.38 -12.01 11.89
C LEU A 26 9.37 -10.93 12.35
N HIS A 27 9.12 -10.29 13.50
CA HIS A 27 10.05 -9.31 14.06
C HIS A 27 11.43 -9.92 14.31
N LYS A 28 11.51 -11.10 14.93
CA LYS A 28 12.77 -11.81 15.16
C LYS A 28 13.52 -12.10 13.85
N ASN A 29 12.81 -12.60 12.83
CA ASN A 29 13.41 -12.91 11.54
C ASN A 29 13.97 -11.65 10.85
N VAL A 30 13.24 -10.53 10.91
CA VAL A 30 13.70 -9.26 10.35
C VAL A 30 14.89 -8.71 11.12
N MET A 31 14.87 -8.71 12.45
CA MET A 31 16.00 -8.27 13.27
C MET A 31 17.26 -9.13 13.01
N SER A 32 17.11 -10.45 12.90
CA SER A 32 18.20 -11.35 12.52
C SER A 32 18.78 -10.99 11.15
N LEU A 33 17.93 -10.66 10.17
CA LEU A 33 18.37 -10.26 8.84
C LEU A 33 19.13 -8.92 8.85
N LEU A 34 18.64 -7.94 9.60
CA LEU A 34 19.28 -6.63 9.75
C LEU A 34 20.66 -6.77 10.40
N ASN A 35 20.76 -7.56 11.48
CA ASN A 35 22.03 -7.84 12.16
C ASN A 35 23.01 -8.58 11.24
N LYS A 36 22.55 -9.59 10.48
CA LYS A 36 23.39 -10.31 9.51
C LYS A 36 24.01 -9.38 8.45
N ASN A 37 23.30 -8.30 8.11
CA ASN A 37 23.77 -7.31 7.14
C ASN A 37 24.46 -6.10 7.78
N ASN A 38 24.85 -6.18 9.04
CA ASN A 38 25.52 -5.11 9.80
C ASN A 38 24.75 -3.78 9.76
N ILE A 39 23.41 -3.84 9.80
CA ILE A 39 22.55 -2.66 9.86
C ILE A 39 22.33 -2.32 11.33
N ASN A 40 22.76 -1.13 11.73
CA ASN A 40 22.49 -0.60 13.07
C ASN A 40 21.00 -0.27 13.21
N VAL A 41 20.35 -0.69 14.31
CA VAL A 41 18.91 -0.50 14.51
C VAL A 41 18.66 0.25 15.81
N ILE A 42 17.97 1.40 15.70
CA ILE A 42 17.52 2.22 16.82
C ILE A 42 15.99 2.14 16.86
N LEU A 43 15.46 1.48 17.90
CA LEU A 43 14.02 1.34 18.12
C LEU A 43 13.54 2.28 19.24
N GLY A 44 12.25 2.62 19.22
CA GLY A 44 11.63 3.45 20.24
C GLY A 44 12.04 4.92 20.21
N ASP A 45 12.72 5.36 19.14
CA ASP A 45 13.19 6.74 19.03
C ASP A 45 12.65 7.39 17.75
N GLU A 46 12.10 8.58 17.86
CA GLU A 46 11.47 9.29 16.75
C GLU A 46 12.42 10.36 16.20
N VAL A 47 12.64 10.35 14.90
CA VAL A 47 13.34 11.44 14.21
C VAL A 47 12.41 12.64 14.17
N ILE A 48 12.81 13.75 14.77
CA ILE A 48 12.02 14.98 14.87
C ILE A 48 12.51 16.10 13.96
N GLU A 49 13.76 16.02 13.51
CA GLU A 49 14.35 17.04 12.66
C GLU A 49 15.34 16.43 11.68
N PHE A 50 15.27 16.90 10.41
CA PHE A 50 16.24 16.61 9.36
C PHE A 50 17.00 17.87 9.00
N LYS A 51 18.32 17.83 9.14
CA LYS A 51 19.24 18.83 8.56
C LYS A 51 20.05 18.16 7.45
N ARG A 52 20.70 18.93 6.61
CA ARG A 52 21.41 18.45 5.41
C ARG A 52 22.20 17.14 5.63
N ASN A 53 22.95 17.04 6.73
CA ASN A 53 23.79 15.88 7.04
C ASN A 53 23.59 15.36 8.47
N THR A 54 22.48 15.72 9.11
CA THR A 54 22.26 15.38 10.52
C THR A 54 20.78 15.13 10.77
N LEU A 55 20.49 14.09 11.55
CA LEU A 55 19.17 13.77 12.09
C LEU A 55 19.19 14.03 13.59
N ASN A 56 18.17 14.69 14.12
CA ASN A 56 17.95 14.79 15.54
C ASN A 56 16.76 13.93 15.95
N THR A 57 16.91 13.18 17.02
CA THR A 57 15.86 12.31 17.55
C THR A 57 15.25 12.90 18.81
N LYS A 58 14.07 12.42 19.15
CA LYS A 58 13.33 12.85 20.34
C LYS A 58 14.08 12.53 21.64
N SER A 59 14.91 11.50 21.68
CA SER A 59 15.78 11.17 22.80
C SER A 59 17.01 12.09 22.92
N GLY A 60 17.20 13.03 22.00
CA GLY A 60 18.35 13.94 21.97
C GLY A 60 19.57 13.42 21.22
N LYS A 61 19.47 12.26 20.55
CA LYS A 61 20.60 11.76 19.74
C LYS A 61 20.74 12.58 18.48
N LYS A 62 21.98 12.92 18.15
CA LYS A 62 22.38 13.55 16.90
C LYS A 62 23.14 12.56 16.04
N ILE A 63 22.61 12.24 14.87
CA ILE A 63 23.15 11.22 13.96
C ILE A 63 23.59 11.90 12.67
N THR A 64 24.85 11.76 12.29
CA THR A 64 25.40 12.28 11.04
C THR A 64 25.24 11.24 9.94
N SER A 65 24.77 11.66 8.77
CA SER A 65 24.60 10.80 7.60
C SER A 65 24.80 11.55 6.30
N GLN A 66 25.31 10.88 5.26
CA GLN A 66 25.43 11.43 3.91
C GLN A 66 24.12 11.34 3.14
N PHE A 67 23.35 10.26 3.36
CA PHE A 67 22.08 9.99 2.68
C PHE A 67 21.00 9.61 3.69
N ASN A 68 19.80 10.19 3.52
CA ASN A 68 18.65 9.93 4.35
C ASN A 68 17.49 9.43 3.51
N PHE A 69 16.95 8.28 3.87
CA PHE A 69 15.75 7.71 3.26
C PHE A 69 14.60 7.80 4.25
N LEU A 70 13.60 8.62 3.93
CA LEU A 70 12.41 8.75 4.75
C LEU A 70 11.36 7.72 4.30
N VAL A 71 11.15 6.69 5.13
CA VAL A 71 10.18 5.61 4.90
C VAL A 71 9.19 5.61 6.06
N THR A 72 8.30 6.59 6.08
CA THR A 72 7.29 6.76 7.15
C THR A 72 5.95 6.16 6.76
N SER A 73 5.04 6.12 7.73
CA SER A 73 3.65 5.74 7.50
C SER A 73 2.96 6.70 6.52
N ILE A 74 1.97 6.19 5.81
CA ILE A 74 1.18 6.97 4.86
C ILE A 74 0.30 7.96 5.63
N SER A 75 0.34 9.22 5.22
CA SER A 75 -0.58 10.27 5.65
C SER A 75 -1.57 10.59 4.53
N SER A 76 -2.72 11.11 4.90
CA SER A 76 -3.67 11.65 3.92
C SER A 76 -3.19 13.00 3.39
N SER A 77 -3.61 13.34 2.18
CA SER A 77 -3.36 14.65 1.60
C SER A 77 -4.21 15.72 2.30
N GLU A 78 -3.60 16.85 2.60
CA GLU A 78 -4.25 17.97 3.32
C GLU A 78 -5.51 18.50 2.63
N TRP A 79 -5.51 18.54 1.28
CA TRP A 79 -6.65 19.03 0.52
C TRP A 79 -7.94 18.24 0.79
N LEU A 80 -7.86 16.97 1.24
CA LEU A 80 -9.03 16.17 1.58
C LEU A 80 -9.83 16.78 2.73
N SER A 81 -9.17 17.42 3.70
CA SER A 81 -9.82 18.13 4.80
C SER A 81 -10.67 19.33 4.35
N LYS A 82 -10.34 19.89 3.18
CA LYS A 82 -11.05 21.02 2.58
C LYS A 82 -12.26 20.58 1.72
N THR A 83 -12.48 19.28 1.56
CA THR A 83 -13.62 18.74 0.82
C THR A 83 -14.83 18.55 1.74
N LYS A 84 -16.02 18.42 1.14
CA LYS A 84 -17.26 18.04 1.85
C LYS A 84 -17.39 16.52 2.04
N LEU A 85 -16.33 15.73 1.76
CA LEU A 85 -16.35 14.30 1.97
C LEU A 85 -16.19 13.96 3.45
N LYS A 86 -16.87 12.90 3.88
CA LYS A 86 -16.62 12.35 5.21
C LYS A 86 -15.24 11.72 5.25
N ILE A 87 -14.39 12.20 6.15
CA ILE A 87 -13.03 11.69 6.37
C ILE A 87 -12.90 11.16 7.79
N THR A 88 -11.96 10.24 7.99
CA THR A 88 -11.60 9.74 9.32
C THR A 88 -10.78 10.77 10.09
N THR A 89 -10.58 10.57 11.41
CA THR A 89 -9.69 11.40 12.25
C THR A 89 -8.24 11.45 11.74
N LYS A 90 -7.84 10.45 10.94
CA LYS A 90 -6.52 10.40 10.26
C LYS A 90 -6.54 11.05 8.87
N GLY A 91 -7.65 11.68 8.46
CA GLY A 91 -7.79 12.40 7.20
C GLY A 91 -8.11 11.53 5.97
N PHE A 92 -8.26 10.21 6.08
CA PHE A 92 -8.58 9.33 4.96
C PHE A 92 -10.08 9.38 4.62
N ILE A 93 -10.42 9.28 3.33
CA ILE A 93 -11.82 9.23 2.87
C ILE A 93 -12.54 8.04 3.48
N GLU A 94 -13.64 8.26 4.21
CA GLU A 94 -14.46 7.18 4.72
C GLU A 94 -15.34 6.62 3.60
N VAL A 95 -15.24 5.31 3.34
CA VAL A 95 -16.05 4.61 2.35
C VAL A 95 -16.87 3.48 2.96
N ASN A 96 -17.99 3.16 2.33
CA ASN A 96 -18.81 2.01 2.69
C ASN A 96 -18.25 0.70 2.08
N LYS A 97 -18.95 -0.42 2.30
CA LYS A 97 -18.56 -1.74 1.76
C LYS A 97 -18.52 -1.81 0.22
N TYR A 98 -19.05 -0.83 -0.48
CA TYR A 98 -19.02 -0.73 -1.94
C TYR A 98 -17.91 0.21 -2.44
N LEU A 99 -17.01 0.64 -1.55
CA LEU A 99 -15.95 1.61 -1.83
C LEU A 99 -16.48 3.00 -2.23
N GLN A 100 -17.72 3.31 -1.88
CA GLN A 100 -18.38 4.59 -2.16
C GLN A 100 -18.25 5.51 -0.96
N SER A 101 -17.90 6.76 -1.19
CA SER A 101 -17.75 7.80 -0.17
C SER A 101 -19.12 8.33 0.33
N SER A 102 -19.10 9.39 1.14
CA SER A 102 -20.33 10.12 1.53
C SER A 102 -21.04 10.78 0.35
N ASN A 103 -20.31 11.08 -0.73
CA ASN A 103 -20.91 11.50 -2.00
C ASN A 103 -21.13 10.27 -2.89
N LYS A 104 -22.39 10.06 -3.33
CA LYS A 104 -22.80 8.91 -4.15
C LYS A 104 -22.10 8.79 -5.51
N ASN A 105 -21.44 9.84 -5.97
CA ASN A 105 -20.73 9.86 -7.25
C ASN A 105 -19.22 9.68 -7.10
N ILE A 106 -18.71 9.63 -5.87
CA ILE A 106 -17.28 9.52 -5.57
C ILE A 106 -17.00 8.19 -4.90
N PHE A 107 -16.04 7.46 -5.46
CA PHE A 107 -15.53 6.21 -4.94
C PHE A 107 -14.05 6.38 -4.58
N SER A 108 -13.55 5.59 -3.63
CA SER A 108 -12.15 5.60 -3.25
C SER A 108 -11.69 4.21 -2.84
N ALA A 109 -10.44 3.87 -3.18
CA ALA A 109 -9.83 2.59 -2.87
C ALA A 109 -8.36 2.76 -2.48
N GLY A 110 -7.74 1.70 -1.97
CA GLY A 110 -6.35 1.67 -1.56
C GLY A 110 -6.08 2.54 -0.35
N ASP A 111 -4.90 3.15 -0.33
CA ASP A 111 -4.41 3.87 0.83
C ASP A 111 -5.14 5.21 1.07
N ALA A 112 -5.79 5.76 0.05
CA ALA A 112 -6.55 7.00 0.14
C ALA A 112 -7.83 6.89 0.99
N CYS A 113 -8.35 5.68 1.20
CA CYS A 113 -9.60 5.48 1.92
C CYS A 113 -9.48 4.62 3.18
N SER A 114 -10.47 4.75 4.05
CA SER A 114 -10.73 3.85 5.18
C SER A 114 -12.14 3.28 5.06
N ILE A 115 -12.27 1.96 5.15
CA ILE A 115 -13.56 1.30 5.03
C ILE A 115 -14.25 1.33 6.38
N ARG A 116 -15.50 1.80 6.39
CA ARG A 116 -16.31 1.87 7.61
C ARG A 116 -16.38 0.51 8.31
N ASN A 117 -16.24 0.49 9.62
CA ASN A 117 -16.25 -0.70 10.47
C ASN A 117 -15.06 -1.65 10.29
N TYR A 118 -14.01 -1.24 9.57
CA TYR A 118 -12.77 -2.01 9.44
C TYR A 118 -11.56 -1.15 9.78
N ASN A 119 -10.69 -1.69 10.62
CA ASN A 119 -9.38 -1.09 10.91
C ASN A 119 -8.30 -1.88 10.15
N LEU A 120 -8.14 -1.57 8.87
CA LEU A 120 -7.17 -2.24 8.00
C LEU A 120 -5.85 -1.46 7.97
N PRO A 121 -4.71 -2.16 7.97
CA PRO A 121 -3.43 -1.52 7.71
C PRO A 121 -3.39 -1.00 6.27
N LYS A 122 -2.65 0.07 6.03
CA LYS A 122 -2.36 0.59 4.70
C LYS A 122 -1.31 -0.29 4.05
N ALA A 123 -1.75 -1.24 3.23
CA ALA A 123 -0.88 -2.21 2.57
C ALA A 123 -1.39 -2.51 1.15
N GLY A 124 -0.46 -2.63 0.20
CA GLY A 124 -0.76 -2.80 -1.22
C GLY A 124 -1.69 -3.97 -1.53
N VAL A 125 -1.65 -5.04 -0.74
CA VAL A 125 -2.53 -6.20 -0.90
C VAL A 125 -4.03 -5.85 -0.81
N TYR A 126 -4.40 -4.88 0.03
CA TYR A 126 -5.78 -4.39 0.10
C TYR A 126 -6.14 -3.56 -1.13
N ALA A 127 -5.24 -2.68 -1.56
CA ALA A 127 -5.43 -1.86 -2.77
C ALA A 127 -5.65 -2.74 -4.01
N VAL A 128 -4.78 -3.74 -4.21
CA VAL A 128 -4.87 -4.70 -5.32
C VAL A 128 -6.22 -5.44 -5.33
N ARG A 129 -6.71 -5.86 -4.16
CA ARG A 129 -8.00 -6.57 -4.05
C ARG A 129 -9.21 -5.66 -4.15
N GLN A 130 -9.05 -4.38 -3.83
CA GLN A 130 -10.11 -3.38 -4.00
C GLN A 130 -10.28 -2.96 -5.46
N GLY A 131 -9.23 -2.97 -6.26
CA GLY A 131 -9.25 -2.53 -7.65
C GLY A 131 -10.37 -3.16 -8.49
N PRO A 132 -10.49 -4.50 -8.58
CA PRO A 132 -11.57 -5.15 -9.32
C PRO A 132 -12.98 -4.83 -8.79
N ILE A 133 -13.14 -4.64 -7.48
CA ILE A 133 -14.42 -4.27 -6.88
C ILE A 133 -14.76 -2.82 -7.23
N LEU A 134 -13.77 -1.92 -7.16
CA LEU A 134 -13.93 -0.53 -7.57
C LEU A 134 -14.38 -0.43 -9.03
N TYR A 135 -13.69 -1.14 -9.93
CA TYR A 135 -14.06 -1.20 -11.35
C TYR A 135 -15.50 -1.65 -11.56
N LYS A 136 -15.89 -2.78 -10.93
CA LYS A 136 -17.27 -3.29 -11.02
C LYS A 136 -18.28 -2.28 -10.50
N ASN A 137 -18.00 -1.59 -9.40
CA ASN A 137 -18.91 -0.64 -8.79
C ASN A 137 -19.02 0.67 -9.57
N LEU A 138 -17.94 1.15 -10.18
CA LEU A 138 -17.98 2.28 -11.11
C LEU A 138 -18.84 1.94 -12.34
N ARG A 139 -18.62 0.77 -12.93
CA ARG A 139 -19.47 0.28 -14.04
C ARG A 139 -20.93 0.14 -13.61
N SER A 140 -21.19 -0.44 -12.45
CA SER A 140 -22.55 -0.57 -11.91
C SER A 140 -23.23 0.77 -11.67
N LYS A 141 -22.46 1.80 -11.28
CA LYS A 141 -22.97 3.17 -11.14
C LYS A 141 -23.47 3.72 -12.49
N ILE A 142 -22.69 3.55 -13.55
CA ILE A 142 -23.02 4.01 -14.90
C ILE A 142 -24.23 3.24 -15.45
N LEU A 143 -24.22 1.92 -15.33
CA LEU A 143 -25.27 1.03 -15.86
C LEU A 143 -26.49 0.91 -14.96
N LYS A 144 -26.56 1.66 -13.84
CA LYS A 144 -27.64 1.61 -12.84
C LYS A 144 -27.91 0.18 -12.33
N SER A 145 -26.86 -0.64 -12.21
CA SER A 145 -26.95 -2.04 -11.77
C SER A 145 -26.50 -2.22 -10.31
N ARG A 146 -26.56 -3.44 -9.81
CA ARG A 146 -26.28 -3.77 -8.41
C ARG A 146 -24.79 -3.68 -8.08
N TYR A 147 -24.43 -3.03 -6.96
CA TYR A 147 -23.06 -2.95 -6.46
C TYR A 147 -22.57 -4.27 -5.85
N VAL A 148 -21.27 -4.50 -5.98
CA VAL A 148 -20.56 -5.63 -5.36
C VAL A 148 -19.89 -5.19 -4.06
N SER A 149 -20.11 -5.96 -2.98
CA SER A 149 -19.52 -5.67 -1.68
C SER A 149 -18.07 -6.17 -1.60
N TYR A 150 -17.17 -5.31 -1.14
CA TYR A 150 -15.83 -5.69 -0.74
C TYR A 150 -15.84 -6.27 0.68
N LYS A 151 -15.24 -7.44 0.84
CA LYS A 151 -15.00 -8.09 2.14
C LYS A 151 -13.49 -8.21 2.36
N PRO A 152 -12.91 -7.46 3.30
CA PRO A 152 -11.48 -7.56 3.57
C PRO A 152 -11.09 -8.94 4.11
N GLN A 153 -9.93 -9.43 3.68
CA GLN A 153 -9.34 -10.63 4.30
C GLN A 153 -8.79 -10.31 5.69
N LYS A 154 -8.85 -11.29 6.59
CA LYS A 154 -8.28 -11.17 7.93
C LYS A 154 -6.76 -11.24 7.93
N ASN A 155 -6.19 -12.16 7.15
CA ASN A 155 -4.76 -12.38 7.02
C ASN A 155 -4.32 -12.22 5.55
N PHE A 156 -3.07 -11.88 5.35
CA PHE A 156 -2.43 -11.84 4.04
C PHE A 156 -1.00 -12.36 4.13
N LEU A 157 -0.51 -12.90 3.03
CA LEU A 157 0.87 -13.30 2.90
C LEU A 157 1.74 -12.05 2.74
N SER A 158 2.71 -11.88 3.63
CA SER A 158 3.76 -10.88 3.51
C SER A 158 5.05 -11.56 3.09
N LEU A 159 5.72 -11.04 2.06
CA LEU A 159 6.98 -11.55 1.52
C LEU A 159 8.00 -10.41 1.49
N ILE A 160 8.96 -10.45 2.40
CA ILE A 160 10.02 -9.43 2.53
C ILE A 160 11.31 -10.02 1.99
N GLY A 161 11.78 -9.53 0.84
CA GLY A 161 13.05 -9.95 0.25
C GLY A 161 14.25 -9.43 1.04
N ASP A 162 15.33 -10.21 1.08
CA ASP A 162 16.58 -9.85 1.74
C ASP A 162 17.55 -9.08 0.82
N GLY A 163 17.12 -8.81 -0.42
CA GLY A 163 17.96 -8.15 -1.41
C GLY A 163 18.93 -9.08 -2.15
N GLN A 164 18.96 -10.38 -1.83
CA GLN A 164 19.81 -11.38 -2.46
C GLN A 164 18.95 -12.48 -3.12
N SER A 165 18.73 -13.58 -2.43
CA SER A 165 18.06 -14.76 -2.97
C SER A 165 17.09 -15.43 -2.00
N GLU A 166 16.83 -14.81 -0.86
CA GLU A 166 15.88 -15.30 0.14
C GLU A 166 14.83 -14.25 0.47
N ALA A 167 13.72 -14.69 1.01
CA ALA A 167 12.68 -13.83 1.55
C ALA A 167 12.14 -14.38 2.87
N ILE A 168 11.70 -13.47 3.71
CA ILE A 168 10.93 -13.78 4.91
C ILE A 168 9.46 -13.83 4.50
N ALA A 169 8.86 -15.02 4.59
CA ALA A 169 7.43 -15.21 4.45
C ALA A 169 6.75 -15.08 5.80
N SER A 170 5.56 -14.45 5.84
CA SER A 170 4.75 -14.37 7.04
C SER A 170 3.27 -14.47 6.71
N TRP A 171 2.56 -15.31 7.48
CA TRP A 171 1.11 -15.49 7.42
C TRP A 171 0.57 -15.61 8.84
N GLY A 172 -0.11 -14.59 9.33
CA GLY A 172 -0.57 -14.56 10.71
C GLY A 172 0.60 -14.70 11.69
N PRO A 173 0.56 -15.70 12.62
CA PRO A 173 1.65 -15.90 13.58
C PRO A 173 2.89 -16.59 12.99
N ILE A 174 2.76 -17.24 11.83
CA ILE A 174 3.83 -18.04 11.21
C ILE A 174 4.75 -17.13 10.43
N SER A 175 6.06 -17.30 10.59
CA SER A 175 7.06 -16.64 9.78
C SER A 175 8.31 -17.49 9.65
N PHE A 176 8.87 -17.56 8.44
CA PHE A 176 10.12 -18.26 8.15
C PHE A 176 10.86 -17.57 7.00
N ARG A 177 12.16 -17.81 6.90
CA ARG A 177 13.01 -17.30 5.82
C ARG A 177 13.48 -18.46 4.95
N SER A 178 13.38 -18.32 3.62
CA SER A 178 13.85 -19.33 2.68
C SER A 178 14.02 -18.77 1.27
N SER A 179 14.82 -19.48 0.44
CA SER A 179 14.92 -19.25 -1.01
C SER A 179 13.62 -19.58 -1.75
N TRP A 180 12.84 -20.54 -1.24
CA TRP A 180 11.51 -20.83 -1.80
C TRP A 180 10.55 -19.64 -1.64
N ALA A 181 10.56 -18.99 -0.49
CA ALA A 181 9.76 -17.77 -0.28
C ALA A 181 10.17 -16.65 -1.25
N TRP A 182 11.45 -16.54 -1.60
CA TRP A 182 11.94 -15.62 -2.62
C TRP A 182 11.40 -15.96 -4.02
N LYS A 183 11.48 -17.24 -4.41
CA LYS A 183 10.92 -17.70 -5.70
C LYS A 183 9.42 -17.41 -5.79
N LEU A 184 8.68 -17.68 -4.71
CA LEU A 184 7.24 -17.37 -4.63
C LEU A 184 6.98 -15.87 -4.75
N LYS A 185 7.74 -15.02 -4.02
CA LYS A 185 7.64 -13.57 -4.13
C LYS A 185 7.86 -13.11 -5.55
N ARG A 186 8.94 -13.54 -6.19
CA ARG A 186 9.27 -13.20 -7.57
C ARG A 186 8.15 -13.59 -8.54
N HIS A 187 7.62 -14.80 -8.41
CA HIS A 187 6.50 -15.26 -9.25
C HIS A 187 5.24 -14.38 -9.09
N ILE A 188 4.90 -14.01 -7.84
CA ILE A 188 3.74 -13.14 -7.57
C ILE A 188 3.97 -11.75 -8.15
N ASP A 189 5.15 -11.17 -7.95
CA ASP A 189 5.47 -9.82 -8.44
C ASP A 189 5.50 -9.78 -9.98
N GLU A 190 6.10 -10.78 -10.64
CA GLU A 190 6.12 -10.89 -12.10
C GLU A 190 4.71 -11.06 -12.68
N LYS A 191 3.89 -11.92 -12.08
CA LYS A 191 2.50 -12.10 -12.48
C LYS A 191 1.70 -10.79 -12.35
N PHE A 192 1.91 -10.07 -11.26
CA PHE A 192 1.26 -8.77 -11.04
C PHE A 192 1.65 -7.77 -12.13
N ILE A 193 2.96 -7.61 -12.41
CA ILE A 193 3.44 -6.70 -13.44
C ILE A 193 2.89 -7.07 -14.82
N ARG A 194 2.92 -8.36 -15.18
CA ARG A 194 2.37 -8.84 -16.47
C ARG A 194 0.89 -8.51 -16.62
N THR A 195 0.10 -8.66 -15.55
CA THR A 195 -1.35 -8.37 -15.56
C THR A 195 -1.65 -6.90 -15.93
N TYR A 196 -0.76 -5.96 -15.59
CA TYR A 196 -0.97 -4.54 -15.85
C TYR A 196 -0.19 -4.00 -17.06
N ASN A 197 0.87 -4.70 -17.51
CA ASN A 197 1.63 -4.31 -18.70
C ASN A 197 1.05 -4.90 -20.00
N ASP A 198 0.38 -6.03 -19.91
CA ASP A 198 -0.22 -6.69 -21.08
C ASP A 198 -1.68 -6.27 -21.22
N LEU A 199 -1.92 -5.24 -22.02
CA LEU A 199 -3.26 -4.71 -22.31
C LEU A 199 -4.15 -5.74 -23.02
N THR A 200 -3.59 -6.82 -23.59
CA THR A 200 -4.37 -7.89 -24.21
C THR A 200 -5.15 -8.73 -23.21
N PHE A 201 -4.70 -8.75 -21.92
CA PHE A 201 -5.44 -9.36 -20.81
C PHE A 201 -6.61 -8.48 -20.30
N MET A 202 -6.62 -7.20 -20.61
CA MET A 202 -7.82 -6.38 -20.49
C MET A 202 -8.74 -6.72 -21.68
N LYS A 203 -9.26 -7.94 -21.75
CA LYS A 203 -10.46 -8.19 -22.54
C LYS A 203 -11.49 -7.21 -22.04
N MET A 204 -11.71 -6.15 -22.79
CA MET A 204 -12.91 -5.35 -22.69
C MET A 204 -14.06 -6.35 -22.86
N GLU A 205 -14.64 -6.82 -21.76
CA GLU A 205 -15.97 -7.41 -21.86
C GLU A 205 -16.79 -6.38 -22.60
N SER A 206 -17.15 -6.72 -23.83
CA SER A 206 -17.95 -5.85 -24.69
C SER A 206 -19.13 -5.38 -23.85
N VAL A 207 -19.16 -4.09 -23.56
CA VAL A 207 -20.28 -3.47 -22.85
C VAL A 207 -21.47 -3.62 -23.78
N LYS A 208 -22.31 -4.62 -23.56
CA LYS A 208 -23.63 -4.61 -24.20
C LYS A 208 -24.34 -3.36 -23.70
N PRO A 209 -24.58 -2.35 -24.55
CA PRO A 209 -25.26 -1.14 -24.12
C PRO A 209 -26.63 -1.54 -23.57
N HIS A 210 -27.01 -0.95 -22.44
CA HIS A 210 -28.35 -1.14 -21.90
C HIS A 210 -29.34 -0.62 -22.94
N PRO A 211 -30.35 -1.40 -23.34
CA PRO A 211 -31.28 -1.04 -24.44
C PRO A 211 -31.93 0.35 -24.31
N ASN A 212 -31.99 0.89 -23.11
CA ASN A 212 -32.59 2.23 -22.85
C ASN A 212 -31.57 3.39 -22.93
N LEU A 213 -30.31 3.19 -23.30
CA LEU A 213 -29.30 4.25 -23.47
C LEU A 213 -29.08 4.63 -24.95
N VAL A 214 -29.69 3.96 -25.89
CA VAL A 214 -29.53 4.20 -27.33
C VAL A 214 -30.46 5.31 -27.88
N SER A 215 -31.39 5.87 -27.08
CA SER A 215 -32.25 6.98 -27.52
C SER A 215 -31.85 8.29 -26.86
N LYS A 216 -31.27 9.18 -27.66
CA LYS A 216 -30.91 10.59 -27.44
C LYS A 216 -29.44 10.89 -27.15
N SER A 217 -28.62 10.79 -28.19
CA SER A 217 -27.49 11.67 -28.35
C SER A 217 -27.56 12.36 -29.71
N ASN A 218 -28.30 13.42 -29.78
CA ASN A 218 -28.06 14.48 -30.76
C ASN A 218 -26.84 15.26 -30.27
N PHE A 219 -25.63 14.73 -30.45
CA PHE A 219 -24.42 15.52 -30.48
C PHE A 219 -24.27 15.99 -31.93
N THR A 220 -24.78 17.16 -32.23
CA THR A 220 -24.30 17.95 -33.36
C THR A 220 -22.90 18.44 -32.99
N ASP A 221 -21.93 17.96 -33.72
CA ASP A 221 -20.54 18.42 -33.72
C ASP A 221 -20.54 19.89 -34.18
N PRO A 222 -20.05 20.87 -33.40
CA PRO A 222 -19.72 22.15 -33.95
C PRO A 222 -18.31 22.07 -34.51
N ALA A 223 -18.20 21.99 -35.82
CA ALA A 223 -16.98 22.22 -36.56
C ALA A 223 -16.36 23.59 -36.21
N LEU A 224 -15.03 23.61 -36.19
CA LEU A 224 -13.99 24.65 -36.18
C LEU A 224 -13.28 24.86 -34.87
#